data_3c9edd1903eb80b562f84ada5a65d1c0
#
_entry.id   3c9edd1903eb80b562f84ada5a65d1c0
#
_cell.length_a   1.000
_cell.length_b   1.000
_cell.length_c   1.000
_cell.angle_alpha   90.00
_cell.angle_beta   90.00
_cell.angle_gamma   90.00
#
_symmetry.space_group_name_H-M   'P 1'
#
loop_
_entity.id
_entity.type
_entity.pdbx_description
1 polymer ?
#
loop_
_entity_poly.entity_id
_entity_poly.type
_entity_poly.pdbx_seq_one_letter_code
_entity_poly.pdbx_strand_id
1 'polypeptide(L)'
;MSDHIVRRGEAAEGPFALVITPKTAGWGYSSLRILELEAGGSATFATGEDEAVVLPLEGGCTVVCDGQEFALTGRRNVFSRVTDFAYVPRDAEVTVSSEDGGRFALPAARATRRLQPRYGPAEGVSVELRGAGQSSRQVNNFCMPATFEADKLIAVEVLTPSSNWSSFPPHKHDEDRDGESVLEEVYYFEVDNDGPGYQRVYTSGPGREIDVCTEVRSGDTVLVPHGWHGPSMAAPGYHLYYLNVMAGPGEERSWQICDDPAHAWVRGTWEDQEIDPRLPLTSTEERA
;
A
#
# COMPACT_ATOMS: atom_id res chain seq x y z
N MET A 1 0.41 -21.58 11.25
CA MET A 1 -0.03 -20.38 10.51
C MET A 1 1.16 -19.93 9.70
N SER A 2 0.98 -19.44 8.50
CA SER A 2 2.09 -18.89 7.70
C SER A 2 2.56 -17.60 8.36
N ASP A 3 3.84 -17.46 8.64
CA ASP A 3 4.44 -16.28 9.28
C ASP A 3 4.31 -15.00 8.41
N HIS A 4 3.70 -15.13 7.22
CA HIS A 4 3.53 -14.06 6.24
C HIS A 4 2.10 -13.51 6.14
N ILE A 5 1.17 -13.96 6.98
CA ILE A 5 -0.22 -13.50 7.01
C ILE A 5 -0.51 -12.96 8.41
N VAL A 6 -0.93 -11.70 8.49
CA VAL A 6 -1.40 -11.08 9.72
C VAL A 6 -2.89 -10.79 9.54
N ARG A 7 -3.73 -11.44 10.33
CA ARG A 7 -5.18 -11.24 10.28
C ARG A 7 -5.57 -9.99 11.05
N ARG A 8 -6.70 -9.40 10.66
CA ARG A 8 -7.26 -8.23 11.35
C ARG A 8 -7.30 -8.48 12.86
N GLY A 9 -6.71 -7.56 13.63
CA GLY A 9 -6.66 -7.61 15.10
C GLY A 9 -5.53 -8.44 15.71
N GLU A 10 -4.79 -9.25 14.93
CA GLU A 10 -3.69 -10.08 15.47
C GLU A 10 -2.45 -9.27 15.87
N ALA A 11 -2.25 -8.09 15.27
CA ALA A 11 -1.11 -7.20 15.55
C ALA A 11 -1.58 -5.81 15.99
N ALA A 12 -2.65 -5.72 16.77
CA ALA A 12 -3.15 -4.46 17.32
C ALA A 12 -2.32 -4.02 18.55
N GLU A 13 -2.03 -2.72 18.66
CA GLU A 13 -1.29 -2.12 19.78
C GLU A 13 -1.78 -0.69 20.06
N GLY A 14 -2.33 -0.45 21.24
CA GLY A 14 -2.85 0.87 21.64
C GLY A 14 -3.92 1.38 20.66
N PRO A 15 -3.77 2.57 20.07
CA PRO A 15 -4.72 3.12 19.11
C PRO A 15 -4.53 2.54 17.69
N PHE A 16 -3.56 1.65 17.50
CA PHE A 16 -3.25 1.05 16.20
C PHE A 16 -3.92 -0.32 16.08
N ALA A 17 -4.82 -0.47 15.10
CA ALA A 17 -5.44 -1.74 14.75
C ALA A 17 -4.46 -2.72 14.09
N LEU A 18 -3.36 -2.19 13.54
CA LEU A 18 -2.26 -2.97 12.97
C LEU A 18 -0.93 -2.29 13.28
N VAL A 19 0.08 -3.07 13.67
CA VAL A 19 1.47 -2.63 13.82
C VAL A 19 2.40 -3.65 13.18
N ILE A 20 2.91 -3.33 11.99
CA ILE A 20 3.99 -4.05 11.31
C ILE A 20 5.24 -3.19 11.36
N THR A 21 6.30 -3.74 11.92
CA THR A 21 7.61 -3.09 12.00
C THR A 21 8.66 -4.01 11.39
N PRO A 22 9.86 -3.53 11.05
CA PRO A 22 10.95 -4.39 10.60
C PRO A 22 11.22 -5.54 11.57
N LYS A 23 11.15 -5.27 12.87
CA LYS A 23 11.37 -6.27 13.91
C LYS A 23 10.30 -7.36 13.93
N THR A 24 9.02 -7.01 13.81
CA THR A 24 7.91 -7.98 13.86
C THR A 24 7.79 -8.77 12.56
N ALA A 25 8.14 -8.15 11.43
CA ALA A 25 8.13 -8.79 10.12
C ALA A 25 9.40 -9.61 9.82
N GLY A 26 10.49 -9.42 10.60
CA GLY A 26 11.75 -10.13 10.41
C GLY A 26 12.58 -9.62 9.22
N TRP A 27 12.43 -8.36 8.85
CA TRP A 27 13.12 -7.70 7.75
C TRP A 27 13.77 -6.37 8.16
N GLY A 28 14.17 -5.49 7.22
CA GLY A 28 15.03 -4.34 7.54
C GLY A 28 14.41 -2.96 7.35
N TYR A 29 13.38 -2.80 6.50
CA TYR A 29 13.07 -1.49 5.94
C TYR A 29 11.61 -1.07 6.00
N SER A 30 10.66 -1.92 5.59
CA SER A 30 9.25 -1.56 5.46
C SER A 30 8.48 -1.66 6.77
N SER A 31 7.57 -0.71 7.00
CA SER A 31 6.67 -0.67 8.16
C SER A 31 5.26 -0.26 7.73
N LEU A 32 4.25 -0.71 8.45
CA LEU A 32 2.88 -0.23 8.30
C LEU A 32 2.18 -0.21 9.66
N ARG A 33 1.52 0.90 9.98
CA ARG A 33 0.56 0.98 11.09
C ARG A 33 -0.79 1.43 10.56
N ILE A 34 -1.87 0.95 11.15
CA ILE A 34 -3.23 1.44 10.90
C ILE A 34 -3.72 2.07 12.19
N LEU A 35 -3.85 3.39 12.19
CA LEU A 35 -4.39 4.17 13.30
C LEU A 35 -5.91 4.22 13.19
N GLU A 36 -6.62 3.88 14.28
CA GLU A 36 -8.07 4.06 14.41
C GLU A 36 -8.36 5.11 15.48
N LEU A 37 -9.15 6.11 15.13
CA LEU A 37 -9.56 7.17 16.04
C LEU A 37 -11.09 7.21 16.14
N GLU A 38 -11.59 7.32 17.36
CA GLU A 38 -12.97 7.69 17.63
C GLU A 38 -13.20 9.19 17.31
N ALA A 39 -14.45 9.60 17.17
CA ALA A 39 -14.80 11.00 16.99
C ALA A 39 -14.23 11.88 18.12
N GLY A 40 -13.54 12.96 17.76
CA GLY A 40 -12.79 13.84 18.67
C GLY A 40 -11.47 13.22 19.17
N GLY A 41 -11.08 12.05 18.66
CA GLY A 41 -9.88 11.33 19.06
C GLY A 41 -8.59 11.95 18.54
N SER A 42 -7.49 11.64 19.24
CA SER A 42 -6.14 12.07 18.87
C SER A 42 -5.11 11.03 19.32
N ALA A 43 -4.05 10.86 18.54
CA ALA A 43 -2.90 10.04 18.89
C ALA A 43 -1.60 10.77 18.53
N THR A 44 -0.63 10.70 19.46
CA THR A 44 0.73 11.23 19.25
C THR A 44 1.71 10.06 19.24
N PHE A 45 2.61 10.04 18.28
CA PHE A 45 3.64 9.02 18.15
C PHE A 45 4.93 9.59 17.56
N ALA A 46 6.03 8.91 17.82
CA ALA A 46 7.32 9.21 17.19
C ALA A 46 7.50 8.38 15.91
N THR A 47 8.09 8.98 14.90
CA THR A 47 8.50 8.27 13.67
C THR A 47 9.76 7.45 13.88
N GLY A 48 10.62 7.83 14.83
CA GLY A 48 11.92 7.19 15.06
C GLY A 48 12.79 7.26 13.81
N GLU A 49 13.37 6.13 13.42
CA GLU A 49 14.21 6.03 12.22
C GLU A 49 13.44 5.98 10.90
N ASP A 50 12.11 5.92 10.94
CA ASP A 50 11.26 5.79 9.78
C ASP A 50 10.73 7.16 9.30
N GLU A 51 10.67 7.36 7.99
CA GLU A 51 9.77 8.32 7.38
C GLU A 51 8.42 7.65 7.14
N ALA A 52 7.34 8.43 7.09
CA ALA A 52 6.00 7.89 6.88
C ALA A 52 5.10 8.83 6.08
N VAL A 53 3.99 8.28 5.61
CA VAL A 53 2.85 9.03 5.09
C VAL A 53 1.65 8.78 5.99
N VAL A 54 0.89 9.83 6.34
CA VAL A 54 -0.45 9.71 6.94
C VAL A 54 -1.44 9.70 5.78
N LEU A 55 -2.05 8.55 5.53
CA LEU A 55 -2.95 8.30 4.40
C LEU A 55 -4.34 7.92 4.90
N PRO A 56 -5.37 8.75 4.72
CA PRO A 56 -6.72 8.41 5.11
C PRO A 56 -7.24 7.16 4.37
N LEU A 57 -7.67 6.14 5.11
CA LEU A 57 -8.48 5.03 4.60
C LEU A 57 -9.97 5.36 4.72
N GLU A 58 -10.34 6.05 5.80
CA GLU A 58 -11.69 6.49 6.12
C GLU A 58 -11.64 7.73 7.01
N GLY A 59 -12.49 8.72 6.74
CA GLY A 59 -12.52 9.99 7.47
C GLY A 59 -11.45 10.97 7.02
N GLY A 60 -11.48 12.16 7.62
CA GLY A 60 -10.48 13.21 7.49
C GLY A 60 -9.75 13.42 8.81
N CYS A 61 -8.58 14.07 8.79
CA CYS A 61 -7.81 14.34 10.00
C CYS A 61 -6.93 15.59 9.87
N THR A 62 -6.48 16.07 11.01
CA THR A 62 -5.41 17.05 11.09
C THR A 62 -4.13 16.37 11.53
N VAL A 63 -3.04 16.60 10.78
CA VAL A 63 -1.70 16.09 11.08
C VAL A 63 -0.82 17.25 11.51
N VAL A 64 -0.24 17.16 12.70
CA VAL A 64 0.74 18.14 13.21
C VAL A 64 2.11 17.48 13.28
N CYS A 65 3.10 18.09 12.63
CA CYS A 65 4.49 17.64 12.61
C CYS A 65 5.44 18.81 12.46
N ASP A 66 6.49 18.91 13.30
CA ASP A 66 7.50 19.99 13.28
C ASP A 66 6.88 21.40 13.31
N GLY A 67 5.78 21.58 14.04
CA GLY A 67 5.06 22.85 14.13
C GLY A 67 4.26 23.25 12.88
N GLN A 68 4.20 22.38 11.88
CA GLN A 68 3.33 22.51 10.72
C GLN A 68 2.05 21.72 10.93
N GLU A 69 0.94 22.23 10.42
CA GLU A 69 -0.37 21.61 10.49
C GLU A 69 -0.90 21.36 9.07
N PHE A 70 -1.38 20.16 8.83
CA PHE A 70 -1.95 19.72 7.56
C PHE A 70 -3.37 19.19 7.80
N ALA A 71 -4.37 19.88 7.28
CA ALA A 71 -5.75 19.39 7.28
C ALA A 71 -5.96 18.49 6.08
N LEU A 72 -6.20 17.20 6.33
CA LEU A 72 -6.52 16.23 5.30
C LEU A 72 -8.04 16.09 5.21
N THR A 73 -8.57 16.34 4.00
CA THR A 73 -9.99 16.16 3.69
C THR A 73 -10.38 14.67 3.83
N GLY A 74 -9.48 13.78 3.40
CA GLY A 74 -9.70 12.35 3.45
C GLY A 74 -10.80 11.86 2.51
N ARG A 75 -11.49 10.80 2.91
CA ARG A 75 -12.51 10.11 2.09
C ARG A 75 -13.45 9.28 2.98
N ARG A 76 -14.64 8.98 2.46
CA ARG A 76 -15.61 8.14 3.15
C ARG A 76 -15.11 6.69 3.33
N ASN A 77 -14.43 6.15 2.31
CA ASN A 77 -13.73 4.87 2.29
C ASN A 77 -12.79 4.80 1.08
N VAL A 78 -11.97 3.75 1.00
CA VAL A 78 -10.97 3.57 -0.06
C VAL A 78 -11.53 3.46 -1.47
N PHE A 79 -12.83 3.16 -1.62
CA PHE A 79 -13.53 3.05 -2.91
C PHE A 79 -14.27 4.33 -3.31
N SER A 80 -14.30 5.37 -2.46
CA SER A 80 -15.08 6.59 -2.71
C SER A 80 -14.31 7.63 -3.53
N ARG A 81 -13.03 7.84 -3.26
CA ARG A 81 -12.18 8.81 -4.00
C ARG A 81 -10.69 8.57 -3.79
N VAL A 82 -9.86 9.19 -4.64
CA VAL A 82 -8.43 9.39 -4.37
C VAL A 82 -8.31 10.44 -3.26
N THR A 83 -7.52 10.16 -2.23
CA THR A 83 -7.38 11.05 -1.07
C THR A 83 -6.11 11.89 -1.14
N ASP A 84 -6.10 12.97 -0.39
CA ASP A 84 -4.91 13.71 0.03
C ASP A 84 -4.16 12.97 1.14
N PHE A 85 -2.94 13.40 1.44
CA PHE A 85 -2.08 12.78 2.44
C PHE A 85 -1.06 13.76 3.02
N ALA A 86 -0.40 13.39 4.11
CA ALA A 86 0.72 14.14 4.67
C ALA A 86 1.95 13.25 4.79
N TYR A 87 3.09 13.73 4.31
CA TYR A 87 4.39 13.13 4.54
C TYR A 87 4.99 13.67 5.84
N VAL A 88 5.50 12.78 6.68
CA VAL A 88 6.19 13.07 7.93
C VAL A 88 7.58 12.42 7.94
N PRO A 89 8.64 13.17 8.29
CA PRO A 89 10.00 12.68 8.23
C PRO A 89 10.37 11.76 9.39
N ARG A 90 11.52 11.12 9.29
CA ARG A 90 12.18 10.47 10.43
C ARG A 90 12.51 11.46 11.54
N ASP A 91 12.70 10.96 12.76
CA ASP A 91 13.07 11.75 13.95
C ASP A 91 12.09 12.89 14.24
N ALA A 92 10.79 12.63 14.06
CA ALA A 92 9.70 13.59 14.31
C ALA A 92 8.69 13.03 15.32
N GLU A 93 8.07 13.96 16.07
CA GLU A 93 6.85 13.69 16.81
C GLU A 93 5.66 14.13 15.95
N VAL A 94 4.69 13.24 15.79
CA VAL A 94 3.52 13.45 14.93
C VAL A 94 2.26 13.27 15.76
N THR A 95 1.37 14.25 15.66
CA THR A 95 0.01 14.14 16.22
C THR A 95 -1.01 14.07 15.10
N VAL A 96 -1.87 13.07 15.15
CA VAL A 96 -3.03 12.92 14.24
C VAL A 96 -4.29 13.06 15.07
N SER A 97 -5.20 13.95 14.67
CA SER A 97 -6.49 14.14 15.32
C SER A 97 -7.62 14.16 14.30
N SER A 98 -8.82 13.70 14.68
CA SER A 98 -9.99 13.68 13.81
C SER A 98 -11.24 14.07 14.59
N GLU A 99 -12.04 15.00 14.04
CA GLU A 99 -13.30 15.42 14.65
C GLU A 99 -14.38 14.33 14.54
N ASP A 100 -14.43 13.66 13.39
CA ASP A 100 -15.45 12.65 13.10
C ASP A 100 -14.96 11.20 13.37
N GLY A 101 -13.66 11.05 13.73
CA GLY A 101 -13.00 9.77 13.80
C GLY A 101 -12.55 9.27 12.43
N GLY A 102 -12.06 8.02 12.37
CA GLY A 102 -11.64 7.42 11.12
C GLY A 102 -10.48 6.45 11.25
N ARG A 103 -10.02 5.96 10.08
CA ARG A 103 -8.89 5.04 9.96
C ARG A 103 -7.83 5.63 9.03
N PHE A 104 -6.59 5.61 9.49
CA PHE A 104 -5.46 6.24 8.82
C PHE A 104 -4.31 5.26 8.71
N ALA A 105 -3.91 4.94 7.48
CA ALA A 105 -2.72 4.14 7.25
C ALA A 105 -1.46 5.01 7.42
N LEU A 106 -0.44 4.41 8.01
CA LEU A 106 0.88 4.98 8.20
C LEU A 106 1.91 4.07 7.49
N PRO A 107 1.90 4.02 6.14
CA PRO A 107 2.99 3.38 5.40
C PRO A 107 4.30 4.09 5.73
N ALA A 108 5.33 3.34 6.06
CA ALA A 108 6.58 3.87 6.52
C ALA A 108 7.79 3.07 6.01
N ALA A 109 8.93 3.72 5.98
CA ALA A 109 10.20 3.11 5.60
C ALA A 109 11.35 3.66 6.44
N ARG A 110 12.29 2.80 6.81
CA ARG A 110 13.55 3.24 7.42
C ARG A 110 14.27 4.18 6.48
N ALA A 111 14.50 5.40 6.94
CA ALA A 111 15.08 6.48 6.16
C ALA A 111 16.47 6.86 6.66
N THR A 112 17.32 7.36 5.76
CA THR A 112 18.66 7.86 6.08
C THR A 112 18.69 9.39 6.14
N ARG A 113 17.90 10.05 5.29
CA ARG A 113 17.78 11.52 5.23
C ARG A 113 16.52 11.99 5.92
N ARG A 114 16.62 13.08 6.65
CA ARG A 114 15.46 13.77 7.21
C ARG A 114 15.01 14.86 6.24
N LEU A 115 13.82 14.69 5.67
CA LEU A 115 13.19 15.69 4.80
C LEU A 115 12.24 16.60 5.60
N GLN A 116 11.62 17.56 4.94
CA GLN A 116 10.60 18.41 5.57
C GLN A 116 9.22 17.75 5.49
N PRO A 117 8.36 17.91 6.50
CA PRO A 117 6.97 17.47 6.41
C PRO A 117 6.24 18.23 5.29
N ARG A 118 5.32 17.56 4.59
CA ARG A 118 4.63 18.13 3.43
C ARG A 118 3.23 17.57 3.23
N TYR A 119 2.34 18.42 2.76
CA TYR A 119 1.03 18.03 2.27
C TYR A 119 1.12 17.49 0.84
N GLY A 120 0.44 16.40 0.57
CA GLY A 120 0.23 15.81 -0.76
C GLY A 120 -1.23 15.97 -1.18
N PRO A 121 -1.57 16.89 -2.10
CA PRO A 121 -2.94 17.07 -2.55
C PRO A 121 -3.41 15.87 -3.40
N ALA A 122 -4.70 15.54 -3.32
CA ALA A 122 -5.29 14.45 -4.10
C ALA A 122 -5.09 14.63 -5.62
N GLU A 123 -5.13 15.88 -6.11
CA GLU A 123 -4.91 16.23 -7.51
C GLU A 123 -3.47 15.99 -7.96
N GLY A 124 -2.53 15.91 -7.03
CA GLY A 124 -1.12 15.58 -7.28
C GLY A 124 -0.85 14.08 -7.36
N VAL A 125 -1.81 13.23 -6.99
CA VAL A 125 -1.68 11.78 -7.04
C VAL A 125 -1.85 11.30 -8.47
N SER A 126 -0.82 10.70 -9.04
CA SER A 126 -0.90 10.11 -10.38
C SER A 126 -1.75 8.85 -10.38
N VAL A 127 -2.84 8.87 -11.13
CA VAL A 127 -3.73 7.72 -11.35
C VAL A 127 -3.32 7.02 -12.64
N GLU A 128 -2.93 5.76 -12.54
CA GLU A 128 -2.54 4.91 -13.67
C GLU A 128 -3.56 3.78 -13.84
N LEU A 129 -4.03 3.55 -15.06
CA LEU A 129 -4.81 2.37 -15.43
C LEU A 129 -3.85 1.35 -16.05
N ARG A 130 -3.62 0.26 -15.35
CA ARG A 130 -2.62 -0.75 -15.71
C ARG A 130 -3.27 -2.08 -16.09
N GLY A 131 -2.65 -2.79 -17.05
CA GLY A 131 -3.14 -4.05 -17.59
C GLY A 131 -4.25 -3.87 -18.62
N ALA A 132 -4.84 -4.98 -19.08
CA ALA A 132 -5.97 -4.98 -20.00
C ALA A 132 -6.89 -6.19 -19.71
N GLY A 133 -8.11 -6.19 -20.22
CA GLY A 133 -9.10 -7.22 -19.96
C GLY A 133 -9.27 -7.45 -18.44
N GLN A 134 -9.27 -8.71 -18.03
CA GLN A 134 -9.39 -9.10 -16.62
C GLN A 134 -8.13 -8.79 -15.76
N SER A 135 -7.03 -8.37 -16.39
CA SER A 135 -5.85 -7.89 -15.66
C SER A 135 -5.87 -6.36 -15.42
N SER A 136 -6.94 -5.68 -15.79
CA SER A 136 -7.08 -4.24 -15.60
C SER A 136 -7.28 -3.87 -14.14
N ARG A 137 -6.51 -2.86 -13.67
CA ARG A 137 -6.62 -2.27 -12.32
C ARG A 137 -6.27 -0.79 -12.38
N GLN A 138 -6.70 -0.06 -11.36
CA GLN A 138 -6.28 1.31 -11.10
C GLN A 138 -5.15 1.31 -10.08
N VAL A 139 -4.13 2.13 -10.29
CA VAL A 139 -3.03 2.36 -9.36
C VAL A 139 -2.97 3.85 -9.03
N ASN A 140 -3.09 4.18 -7.75
CA ASN A 140 -2.94 5.55 -7.23
C ASN A 140 -1.52 5.68 -6.64
N ASN A 141 -0.69 6.47 -7.30
CA ASN A 141 0.74 6.60 -6.99
C ASN A 141 0.99 7.73 -5.99
N PHE A 142 0.86 7.47 -4.69
CA PHE A 142 1.02 8.47 -3.62
C PHE A 142 2.49 8.87 -3.42
N CYS A 143 3.35 7.90 -3.17
CA CYS A 143 4.74 8.14 -2.81
C CYS A 143 5.69 7.38 -3.74
N MET A 144 5.65 7.73 -5.02
CA MET A 144 6.51 7.16 -6.05
C MET A 144 7.72 8.06 -6.33
N PRO A 145 8.87 7.48 -6.74
CA PRO A 145 10.08 8.25 -7.03
C PRO A 145 9.88 9.42 -7.99
N ALA A 146 9.04 9.23 -9.02
CA ALA A 146 8.81 10.25 -10.06
C ALA A 146 7.79 11.33 -9.65
N THR A 147 6.94 11.08 -8.64
CA THR A 147 5.80 11.96 -8.35
C THR A 147 5.87 12.64 -6.99
N PHE A 148 6.56 12.04 -6.02
CA PHE A 148 6.65 12.58 -4.68
C PHE A 148 8.03 12.29 -4.05
N GLU A 149 8.66 13.32 -3.48
CA GLU A 149 9.97 13.17 -2.85
C GLU A 149 9.82 12.52 -1.47
N ALA A 150 10.49 11.38 -1.27
CA ALA A 150 10.73 10.71 -0.02
C ALA A 150 12.15 10.14 -0.05
N ASP A 151 12.67 9.63 1.05
CA ASP A 151 14.03 9.07 1.08
C ASP A 151 14.04 7.62 0.58
N LYS A 152 13.18 6.76 1.15
CA LYS A 152 13.14 5.32 0.88
C LYS A 152 11.74 4.78 0.60
N LEU A 153 10.71 5.42 1.16
CA LEU A 153 9.33 4.94 1.09
C LEU A 153 8.78 4.96 -0.33
N ILE A 154 8.22 3.84 -0.75
CA ILE A 154 7.33 3.72 -1.91
C ILE A 154 5.96 3.27 -1.41
N ALA A 155 4.91 4.02 -1.74
CA ALA A 155 3.55 3.68 -1.35
C ALA A 155 2.57 3.93 -2.49
N VAL A 156 1.78 2.91 -2.83
CA VAL A 156 0.75 2.97 -3.86
C VAL A 156 -0.50 2.23 -3.40
N GLU A 157 -1.64 2.68 -3.85
CA GLU A 157 -2.90 1.95 -3.74
C GLU A 157 -3.22 1.26 -5.06
N VAL A 158 -3.81 0.07 -4.98
CA VAL A 158 -4.35 -0.64 -6.14
C VAL A 158 -5.82 -0.97 -5.90
N LEU A 159 -6.65 -0.58 -6.87
CA LEU A 159 -8.06 -0.91 -6.90
C LEU A 159 -8.32 -1.88 -8.06
N THR A 160 -8.80 -3.07 -7.70
CA THR A 160 -9.06 -4.16 -8.64
C THR A 160 -10.56 -4.32 -8.81
N PRO A 161 -11.11 -4.11 -10.01
CA PRO A 161 -12.51 -4.35 -10.27
C PRO A 161 -12.93 -5.79 -9.95
N SER A 162 -14.19 -5.96 -9.53
CA SER A 162 -14.79 -7.29 -9.31
C SER A 162 -14.46 -8.27 -10.43
N SER A 163 -14.06 -9.48 -10.09
CA SER A 163 -13.63 -10.57 -10.99
C SER A 163 -12.32 -10.34 -11.74
N ASN A 164 -11.64 -9.21 -11.53
CA ASN A 164 -10.34 -8.95 -12.12
C ASN A 164 -9.19 -9.45 -11.23
N TRP A 165 -8.05 -9.62 -11.85
CA TRP A 165 -6.79 -10.03 -11.24
C TRP A 165 -5.79 -8.89 -11.35
N SER A 166 -5.24 -8.45 -10.25
CA SER A 166 -4.14 -7.47 -10.19
C SER A 166 -2.84 -8.12 -9.70
N SER A 167 -1.74 -7.39 -9.63
CA SER A 167 -0.41 -7.97 -9.46
C SER A 167 -0.17 -9.15 -10.42
N PHE A 168 -0.72 -9.08 -11.63
CA PHE A 168 -0.66 -10.12 -12.64
C PHE A 168 -0.13 -9.56 -13.96
N PRO A 169 0.83 -10.26 -14.65
CA PRO A 169 1.45 -11.51 -14.23
C PRO A 169 2.19 -11.40 -12.90
N PRO A 170 2.41 -12.54 -12.20
CA PRO A 170 3.22 -12.58 -10.98
C PRO A 170 4.60 -12.01 -11.24
N HIS A 171 5.12 -11.26 -10.28
CA HIS A 171 6.41 -10.60 -10.39
C HIS A 171 7.16 -10.65 -9.05
N LYS A 172 8.43 -10.27 -9.09
CA LYS A 172 9.26 -10.15 -7.89
C LYS A 172 10.17 -8.93 -7.97
N HIS A 173 10.72 -8.57 -6.83
CA HIS A 173 11.74 -7.54 -6.66
C HIS A 173 12.57 -7.92 -5.42
N ASP A 174 13.33 -9.01 -5.54
CA ASP A 174 14.08 -9.62 -4.44
C ASP A 174 15.56 -9.89 -4.77
N GLU A 175 16.03 -9.38 -5.93
CA GLU A 175 17.42 -9.45 -6.35
C GLU A 175 17.95 -8.07 -6.77
N ASP A 176 19.19 -7.76 -6.36
CA ASP A 176 19.91 -6.57 -6.80
C ASP A 176 20.60 -6.89 -8.13
N ARG A 177 19.92 -6.53 -9.24
CA ARG A 177 20.43 -6.74 -10.61
C ARG A 177 19.81 -5.73 -11.58
N ASP A 178 20.35 -5.68 -12.80
CA ASP A 178 19.77 -4.86 -13.86
C ASP A 178 18.30 -5.22 -14.12
N GLY A 179 17.43 -4.23 -14.04
CA GLY A 179 15.98 -4.37 -14.23
C GLY A 179 15.21 -4.91 -13.02
N GLU A 180 15.84 -5.08 -11.86
CA GLU A 180 15.18 -5.52 -10.63
C GLU A 180 15.75 -4.84 -9.39
N SER A 181 14.90 -4.36 -8.49
CA SER A 181 15.27 -3.79 -7.17
C SER A 181 15.06 -4.81 -6.07
N VAL A 182 15.77 -4.67 -4.94
CA VAL A 182 15.43 -5.42 -3.71
C VAL A 182 14.49 -4.57 -2.87
N LEU A 183 13.26 -5.03 -2.69
CA LEU A 183 12.25 -4.37 -1.87
C LEU A 183 11.50 -5.41 -1.02
N GLU A 184 11.30 -5.09 0.25
CA GLU A 184 10.30 -5.73 1.11
C GLU A 184 8.95 -5.08 0.82
N GLU A 185 7.87 -5.84 0.83
CA GLU A 185 6.55 -5.32 0.51
C GLU A 185 5.46 -5.78 1.49
N VAL A 186 4.62 -4.84 1.88
CA VAL A 186 3.40 -5.09 2.67
C VAL A 186 2.20 -4.90 1.75
N TYR A 187 1.29 -5.87 1.74
CA TYR A 187 -0.05 -5.78 1.18
C TYR A 187 -1.06 -5.65 2.32
N TYR A 188 -1.71 -4.51 2.46
CA TYR A 188 -2.84 -4.33 3.36
C TYR A 188 -4.13 -4.27 2.54
N PHE A 189 -5.13 -5.06 2.91
CA PHE A 189 -6.33 -5.27 2.11
C PHE A 189 -7.57 -4.62 2.68
N GLU A 190 -8.43 -4.10 1.77
CA GLU A 190 -9.84 -3.79 1.99
C GLU A 190 -10.67 -4.42 0.87
N VAL A 191 -11.82 -4.94 1.20
CA VAL A 191 -12.73 -5.56 0.24
C VAL A 191 -14.09 -4.91 0.36
N ASP A 192 -14.64 -4.54 -0.79
CA ASP A 192 -15.97 -3.94 -0.84
C ASP A 192 -17.02 -4.89 -0.27
N ASN A 193 -18.03 -4.33 0.45
CA ASN A 193 -19.13 -5.08 1.05
C ASN A 193 -18.71 -6.29 1.92
N ASP A 194 -17.59 -6.18 2.66
CA ASP A 194 -17.04 -7.24 3.52
C ASP A 194 -16.80 -8.58 2.81
N GLY A 195 -16.56 -8.54 1.50
CA GLY A 195 -16.35 -9.72 0.66
C GLY A 195 -14.96 -10.34 0.83
N PRO A 196 -14.70 -11.44 0.13
CA PRO A 196 -13.37 -12.05 0.05
C PRO A 196 -12.56 -11.52 -1.13
N GLY A 197 -11.24 -11.45 -0.95
CA GLY A 197 -10.23 -11.40 -2.00
C GLY A 197 -9.26 -12.55 -1.82
N TYR A 198 -8.28 -12.68 -2.71
CA TYR A 198 -7.27 -13.75 -2.62
C TYR A 198 -5.90 -13.20 -2.99
N GLN A 199 -4.88 -13.73 -2.32
CA GLN A 199 -3.48 -13.38 -2.57
C GLN A 199 -2.61 -14.61 -2.74
N ARG A 200 -1.70 -14.56 -3.72
CA ARG A 200 -0.68 -15.57 -3.97
C ARG A 200 0.72 -14.99 -3.81
N VAL A 201 1.57 -15.70 -3.04
CA VAL A 201 3.03 -15.49 -3.01
C VAL A 201 3.69 -16.86 -3.04
N TYR A 202 4.76 -17.05 -3.84
CA TYR A 202 5.42 -18.34 -3.96
C TYR A 202 6.92 -18.21 -4.25
N THR A 203 7.62 -19.28 -3.97
CA THR A 203 9.08 -19.40 -4.08
C THR A 203 9.63 -18.93 -5.41
N SER A 204 10.60 -18.01 -5.40
CA SER A 204 11.31 -17.50 -6.58
C SER A 204 12.60 -18.27 -6.88
N GLY A 205 13.15 -19.00 -5.91
CA GLY A 205 14.39 -19.75 -6.06
C GLY A 205 14.86 -20.37 -4.75
N PRO A 206 15.97 -21.11 -4.76
CA PRO A 206 16.55 -21.69 -3.55
C PRO A 206 16.88 -20.65 -2.49
N GLY A 207 16.55 -20.94 -1.21
CA GLY A 207 16.75 -20.04 -0.08
C GLY A 207 15.72 -18.91 0.02
N ARG A 208 14.66 -18.95 -0.81
CA ARG A 208 13.54 -18.01 -0.85
C ARG A 208 12.21 -18.76 -0.82
N GLU A 209 12.15 -19.75 0.04
CA GLU A 209 10.97 -20.61 0.20
C GLU A 209 9.85 -19.83 0.85
N ILE A 210 8.77 -19.66 0.11
CA ILE A 210 7.51 -19.06 0.56
C ILE A 210 6.35 -19.70 -0.19
N ASP A 211 5.24 -19.94 0.51
CA ASP A 211 4.03 -20.51 -0.10
C ASP A 211 2.79 -19.94 0.60
N VAL A 212 2.23 -18.88 0.02
CA VAL A 212 1.00 -18.23 0.47
C VAL A 212 -0.04 -18.34 -0.64
N CYS A 213 -1.16 -18.99 -0.36
CA CYS A 213 -2.35 -18.97 -1.19
C CYS A 213 -3.54 -18.84 -0.23
N THR A 214 -4.03 -17.62 -0.05
CA THR A 214 -4.97 -17.34 1.04
C THR A 214 -6.11 -16.44 0.62
N GLU A 215 -7.29 -16.67 1.21
CA GLU A 215 -8.33 -15.66 1.26
C GLU A 215 -7.88 -14.48 2.12
N VAL A 216 -8.18 -13.26 1.68
CA VAL A 216 -7.96 -12.01 2.41
C VAL A 216 -9.27 -11.25 2.53
N ARG A 217 -9.40 -10.49 3.64
CA ARG A 217 -10.54 -9.63 3.95
C ARG A 217 -10.07 -8.26 4.39
N SER A 218 -11.00 -7.33 4.56
CA SER A 218 -10.69 -5.98 5.07
C SER A 218 -9.95 -6.04 6.41
N GLY A 219 -8.78 -5.39 6.46
CA GLY A 219 -7.87 -5.38 7.61
C GLY A 219 -6.83 -6.49 7.64
N ASP A 220 -6.89 -7.48 6.73
CA ASP A 220 -5.84 -8.50 6.61
C ASP A 220 -4.60 -7.92 5.91
N THR A 221 -3.45 -8.49 6.24
CA THR A 221 -2.16 -8.07 5.70
C THR A 221 -1.35 -9.30 5.27
N VAL A 222 -0.71 -9.19 4.11
CA VAL A 222 0.26 -10.19 3.62
C VAL A 222 1.63 -9.55 3.52
N LEU A 223 2.63 -10.21 4.10
CA LEU A 223 4.02 -9.79 4.11
C LEU A 223 4.79 -10.52 3.01
N VAL A 224 5.49 -9.78 2.16
CA VAL A 224 6.28 -10.29 1.04
C VAL A 224 7.74 -9.91 1.24
N PRO A 225 8.52 -10.74 1.98
CA PRO A 225 9.95 -10.50 2.15
C PRO A 225 10.75 -10.81 0.88
N HIS A 226 10.25 -11.70 0.05
CA HIS A 226 10.81 -12.17 -1.21
C HIS A 226 9.79 -13.06 -1.94
N GLY A 227 10.13 -13.49 -3.15
CA GLY A 227 9.34 -14.46 -3.91
C GLY A 227 8.45 -13.82 -4.96
N TRP A 228 7.98 -14.66 -5.89
CA TRP A 228 6.96 -14.27 -6.85
C TRP A 228 5.66 -13.95 -6.14
N HIS A 229 5.09 -12.78 -6.39
CA HIS A 229 3.84 -12.37 -5.78
C HIS A 229 2.84 -11.87 -6.82
N GLY A 230 1.58 -12.13 -6.53
CA GLY A 230 0.48 -12.06 -7.46
C GLY A 230 0.07 -13.46 -7.99
N PRO A 231 -1.17 -13.59 -8.43
CA PRO A 231 -2.20 -12.55 -8.48
C PRO A 231 -2.75 -12.14 -7.11
N SER A 232 -3.25 -10.88 -7.07
CA SER A 232 -4.27 -10.46 -6.12
C SER A 232 -5.61 -10.49 -6.84
N MET A 233 -6.57 -11.28 -6.36
CA MET A 233 -7.81 -11.57 -7.09
C MET A 233 -9.02 -11.00 -6.37
N ALA A 234 -9.80 -10.20 -7.09
CA ALA A 234 -11.10 -9.73 -6.64
C ALA A 234 -12.17 -10.80 -6.91
N ALA A 235 -12.94 -11.17 -5.89
CA ALA A 235 -14.04 -12.11 -6.07
C ALA A 235 -15.19 -11.50 -6.89
N PRO A 236 -16.00 -12.30 -7.60
CA PRO A 236 -17.18 -11.81 -8.30
C PRO A 236 -18.14 -11.06 -7.37
N GLY A 237 -18.53 -9.84 -7.74
CA GLY A 237 -19.39 -8.98 -6.94
C GLY A 237 -18.68 -8.03 -5.99
N TYR A 238 -17.36 -8.18 -5.75
CA TYR A 238 -16.61 -7.40 -4.78
C TYR A 238 -15.39 -6.74 -5.43
N HIS A 239 -15.22 -5.43 -5.24
CA HIS A 239 -13.95 -4.77 -5.57
C HIS A 239 -12.91 -5.07 -4.50
N LEU A 240 -11.66 -5.18 -4.92
CA LEU A 240 -10.53 -5.39 -4.01
C LEU A 240 -9.63 -4.15 -4.03
N TYR A 241 -9.32 -3.65 -2.85
CA TYR A 241 -8.29 -2.64 -2.62
C TYR A 241 -7.13 -3.26 -1.88
N TYR A 242 -5.92 -2.84 -2.20
CA TYR A 242 -4.78 -3.03 -1.33
C TYR A 242 -3.83 -1.84 -1.37
N LEU A 243 -3.24 -1.55 -0.22
CA LEU A 243 -2.15 -0.60 -0.06
C LEU A 243 -0.84 -1.39 -0.10
N ASN A 244 0.02 -1.05 -1.07
CA ASN A 244 1.39 -1.54 -1.12
C ASN A 244 2.34 -0.57 -0.44
N VAL A 245 3.17 -1.10 0.46
CA VAL A 245 4.24 -0.37 1.13
C VAL A 245 5.54 -1.08 0.86
N MET A 246 6.46 -0.39 0.20
CA MET A 246 7.72 -0.97 -0.24
C MET A 246 8.90 -0.13 0.22
N ALA A 247 9.95 -0.80 0.63
CA ALA A 247 11.25 -0.22 0.90
C ALA A 247 12.36 -1.28 0.82
N GLY A 248 13.59 -0.87 0.62
CA GLY A 248 14.72 -1.79 0.51
C GLY A 248 16.07 -1.14 0.77
N PRO A 249 17.17 -1.93 0.67
CA PRO A 249 18.53 -1.50 0.98
C PRO A 249 19.13 -0.53 -0.05
N GLY A 250 18.57 -0.43 -1.25
CA GLY A 250 19.12 0.38 -2.34
C GLY A 250 19.38 1.83 -1.95
N GLU A 251 20.46 2.43 -2.44
CA GLU A 251 20.75 3.84 -2.23
C GLU A 251 19.67 4.71 -2.89
N GLU A 252 19.29 4.36 -4.11
CA GLU A 252 18.23 5.03 -4.85
C GLU A 252 16.89 4.37 -4.58
N ARG A 253 15.86 5.19 -4.41
CA ARG A 253 14.48 4.75 -4.32
C ARG A 253 13.98 4.37 -5.72
N SER A 254 13.91 3.06 -6.01
CA SER A 254 13.56 2.53 -7.32
C SER A 254 12.60 1.35 -7.19
N TRP A 255 11.59 1.30 -8.05
CA TRP A 255 10.66 0.18 -8.15
C TRP A 255 10.79 -0.49 -9.50
N GLN A 256 11.71 -1.44 -9.60
CA GLN A 256 11.95 -2.26 -10.78
C GLN A 256 11.54 -3.71 -10.45
N ILE A 257 10.73 -4.29 -11.30
CA ILE A 257 10.14 -5.62 -11.11
C ILE A 257 10.54 -6.56 -12.24
N CYS A 258 10.71 -7.84 -11.88
CA CYS A 258 10.91 -8.92 -12.84
C CYS A 258 9.66 -9.82 -12.86
N ASP A 259 9.07 -10.04 -14.03
CA ASP A 259 7.94 -10.97 -14.17
C ASP A 259 8.39 -12.43 -14.07
N ASP A 260 7.55 -13.29 -13.51
CA ASP A 260 7.74 -14.74 -13.59
C ASP A 260 7.77 -15.16 -15.06
N PRO A 261 8.88 -15.79 -15.53
CA PRO A 261 9.01 -16.20 -16.93
C PRO A 261 7.91 -17.15 -17.41
N ALA A 262 7.31 -17.94 -16.50
CA ALA A 262 6.20 -18.82 -16.82
C ALA A 262 4.93 -18.05 -17.23
N HIS A 263 4.78 -16.81 -16.78
CA HIS A 263 3.58 -16.00 -16.95
C HIS A 263 3.82 -14.67 -17.68
N ALA A 264 5.07 -14.28 -17.96
CA ALA A 264 5.45 -13.01 -18.59
C ALA A 264 4.76 -12.77 -19.93
N TRP A 265 4.46 -13.84 -20.68
CA TRP A 265 3.75 -13.79 -21.97
C TRP A 265 2.39 -13.10 -21.89
N VAL A 266 1.76 -13.05 -20.71
CA VAL A 266 0.45 -12.42 -20.51
C VAL A 266 0.49 -10.93 -20.85
N ARG A 267 1.62 -10.24 -20.59
CA ARG A 267 1.74 -8.81 -20.96
C ARG A 267 1.58 -8.58 -22.44
N GLY A 268 2.07 -9.50 -23.29
CA GLY A 268 1.90 -9.43 -24.74
C GLY A 268 0.45 -9.53 -25.20
N THR A 269 -0.44 -10.10 -24.41
CA THR A 269 -1.88 -10.17 -24.75
C THR A 269 -2.62 -8.86 -24.52
N TRP A 270 -2.04 -7.89 -23.81
CA TRP A 270 -2.71 -6.65 -23.47
C TRP A 270 -2.85 -5.71 -24.68
N GLU A 271 -1.98 -5.84 -25.68
CA GLU A 271 -2.04 -5.03 -26.92
C GLU A 271 -3.34 -5.26 -27.70
N ASP A 272 -3.94 -6.45 -27.57
CA ASP A 272 -5.15 -6.85 -28.27
C ASP A 272 -6.43 -6.75 -27.39
N GLN A 273 -6.32 -6.17 -26.19
CA GLN A 273 -7.41 -6.08 -25.23
C GLN A 273 -7.65 -4.64 -24.78
N GLU A 274 -8.92 -4.31 -24.56
CA GLU A 274 -9.31 -3.03 -23.95
C GLU A 274 -9.10 -3.05 -22.44
N ILE A 275 -8.84 -1.88 -21.86
CA ILE A 275 -8.90 -1.67 -20.41
C ILE A 275 -10.36 -1.86 -19.97
N ASP A 276 -10.54 -2.46 -18.79
CA ASP A 276 -11.87 -2.65 -18.21
C ASP A 276 -12.66 -1.32 -18.15
N PRO A 277 -13.84 -1.21 -18.77
CA PRO A 277 -14.60 0.04 -18.89
C PRO A 277 -15.11 0.56 -17.54
N ARG A 278 -15.05 -0.23 -16.47
CA ARG A 278 -15.38 0.23 -15.11
C ARG A 278 -14.31 1.14 -14.50
N LEU A 279 -13.11 1.13 -15.06
CA LEU A 279 -11.99 1.97 -14.61
C LEU A 279 -12.04 3.38 -15.22
N PRO A 280 -11.63 4.41 -14.46
CA PRO A 280 -11.15 4.35 -13.08
C PRO A 280 -12.29 4.10 -12.08
N LEU A 281 -12.04 3.31 -11.02
CA LEU A 281 -13.01 3.10 -9.93
C LEU A 281 -13.15 4.33 -9.05
N THR A 282 -12.07 5.11 -8.88
CA THR A 282 -12.04 6.35 -8.08
C THR A 282 -11.35 7.47 -8.84
N SER A 283 -11.73 8.70 -8.52
CA SER A 283 -11.09 9.94 -8.98
C SER A 283 -10.92 10.88 -7.78
N THR A 284 -10.47 12.11 -7.99
CA THR A 284 -10.40 13.14 -6.93
C THR A 284 -11.77 13.63 -6.49
N GLU A 285 -12.81 13.45 -7.32
CA GLU A 285 -14.21 13.71 -6.95
C GLU A 285 -14.79 12.51 -6.19
N GLU A 286 -15.54 12.79 -5.14
CA GLU A 286 -16.19 11.74 -4.36
C GLU A 286 -17.37 11.14 -5.14
N ARG A 287 -17.36 9.84 -5.27
CA ARG A 287 -18.49 9.11 -5.85
C ARG A 287 -19.56 8.89 -4.79
N ALA A 288 -20.82 9.07 -5.22
CA ALA A 288 -22.00 8.94 -4.37
C ALA A 288 -22.16 7.53 -3.78
#